data_24afedc4bcaeb1917ed6084142ade20f
#
_entry.id   24afedc4bcaeb1917ed6084142ade20f
#
_cell.length_a   1.000
_cell.length_b   1.000
_cell.length_c   1.000
_cell.angle_alpha   90.00
_cell.angle_beta   90.00
_cell.angle_gamma   90.00
#
_symmetry.space_group_name_H-M   'P 1'
#
loop_
_entity.id
_entity.type
_entity.pdbx_description
1 polymer ?
#
loop_
_entity_poly.entity_id
_entity_poly.type
_entity_poly.pdbx_seq_one_letter_code
_entity_poly.pdbx_strand_id
1 'polypeptide(L)'
;MTSNQTWILRKRPSGALASGDLELVTSELPELADGMVRVRTVYLSLDPTNRIWMSDAKGYMPPVAIGAGMRGGGVGVVEGSRFIGIAPGAVVNTGLATW
;
A
#
# COMPACT_ATOMS: atom_id res chain seq x y z
N MET A 1 17.27 -9.76 6.03
CA MET A 1 16.55 -8.71 5.29
C MET A 1 15.16 -9.18 4.96
N THR A 2 14.19 -8.30 5.01
CA THR A 2 12.79 -8.67 4.83
C THR A 2 12.35 -8.29 3.43
N SER A 3 11.87 -9.26 2.67
CA SER A 3 11.28 -8.99 1.36
C SER A 3 9.86 -8.48 1.51
N ASN A 4 9.46 -7.65 0.57
CA ASN A 4 8.13 -7.06 0.51
C ASN A 4 7.60 -7.12 -0.91
N GLN A 5 6.30 -7.33 -1.04
CA GLN A 5 5.62 -7.28 -2.33
C GLN A 5 4.68 -6.08 -2.35
N THR A 6 4.74 -5.32 -3.43
CA THR A 6 3.94 -4.11 -3.60
C THR A 6 3.30 -4.09 -4.98
N TRP A 7 2.05 -3.72 -5.05
CA TRP A 7 1.38 -3.48 -6.32
C TRP A 7 1.73 -2.09 -6.82
N ILE A 8 2.39 -2.02 -7.95
CA ILE A 8 2.83 -0.77 -8.58
C ILE A 8 1.89 -0.42 -9.73
N LEU A 9 1.47 0.84 -9.80
CA LEU A 9 0.71 1.34 -10.95
C LEU A 9 1.66 1.58 -12.10
N ARG A 10 1.54 0.77 -13.15
CA ARG A 10 2.42 0.87 -14.33
C ARG A 10 1.81 1.68 -15.45
N LYS A 11 0.49 1.67 -15.55
CA LYS A 11 -0.23 2.32 -16.63
C LYS A 11 -1.62 2.73 -16.14
N ARG A 12 -2.10 3.87 -16.58
CA ARG A 12 -3.46 4.30 -16.24
C ARG A 12 -4.46 3.45 -17.02
N PRO A 13 -5.40 2.77 -16.33
CA PRO A 13 -6.38 1.93 -17.01
C PRO A 13 -7.26 2.76 -17.99
N SER A 14 -7.55 2.17 -19.13
CA SER A 14 -8.50 2.71 -20.09
C SER A 14 -9.79 1.90 -19.98
N GLY A 15 -10.77 2.44 -19.23
CA GLY A 15 -11.99 1.69 -18.91
C GLY A 15 -11.77 0.72 -17.74
N ALA A 16 -12.11 -0.53 -17.94
CA ALA A 16 -11.90 -1.57 -16.92
C ALA A 16 -10.42 -1.82 -16.69
N LEU A 17 -10.08 -2.22 -15.45
CA LEU A 17 -8.72 -2.61 -15.09
C LEU A 17 -8.30 -3.82 -15.93
N ALA A 18 -7.14 -3.71 -16.57
CA ALA A 18 -6.61 -4.75 -17.44
C ALA A 18 -5.27 -5.28 -16.91
N SER A 19 -4.87 -6.44 -17.43
CA SER A 19 -3.56 -7.01 -17.14
C SER A 19 -2.45 -6.04 -17.56
N GLY A 20 -1.48 -5.84 -16.69
CA GLY A 20 -0.36 -4.93 -16.94
C GLY A 20 -0.58 -3.50 -16.43
N ASP A 21 -1.79 -3.13 -16.02
CA ASP A 21 -2.03 -1.83 -15.40
C ASP A 21 -1.39 -1.77 -14.00
N LEU A 22 -1.44 -2.88 -13.28
CA LEU A 22 -0.76 -3.07 -12.00
C LEU A 22 0.26 -4.19 -12.13
N GLU A 23 1.39 -4.04 -11.46
CA GLU A 23 2.44 -5.06 -11.40
C GLU A 23 2.83 -5.33 -9.96
N LEU A 24 2.91 -6.60 -9.59
CA LEU A 24 3.40 -7.01 -8.28
C LEU A 24 4.92 -7.04 -8.30
N VAL A 25 5.54 -6.18 -7.51
CA VAL A 25 6.99 -6.03 -7.46
C VAL A 25 7.50 -6.46 -6.09
N THR A 26 8.56 -7.27 -6.10
CA THR A 26 9.25 -7.67 -4.88
C THR A 26 10.43 -6.74 -4.64
N SER A 27 10.53 -6.24 -3.42
CA SER A 27 11.64 -5.40 -2.99
C SER A 27 12.03 -5.73 -1.56
N GLU A 28 13.13 -5.16 -1.09
CA GLU A 28 13.56 -5.32 0.29
C GLU A 28 13.07 -4.13 1.13
N LEU A 29 12.59 -4.42 2.33
CA LEU A 29 12.26 -3.38 3.29
C LEU A 29 13.54 -2.94 3.99
N PRO A 30 13.70 -1.64 4.24
CA PRO A 30 14.80 -1.14 5.07
C PRO A 30 14.64 -1.60 6.52
N GLU A 31 15.70 -1.47 7.30
CA GLU A 31 15.62 -1.70 8.73
C GLU A 31 14.62 -0.75 9.36
N LEU A 32 13.97 -1.23 10.42
CA LEU A 32 12.96 -0.47 11.12
C LEU A 32 13.60 0.68 11.88
N ALA A 33 13.21 1.90 11.53
CA ALA A 33 13.71 3.12 12.17
C ALA A 33 12.96 3.41 13.48
N ASP A 34 13.55 4.26 14.31
CA ASP A 34 12.91 4.70 15.55
C ASP A 34 11.55 5.36 15.28
N GLY A 35 10.58 5.01 16.09
CA GLY A 35 9.21 5.53 15.97
C GLY A 35 8.37 4.85 14.91
N MET A 36 8.89 3.84 14.24
CA MET A 36 8.19 3.12 13.18
C MET A 36 7.75 1.73 13.61
N VAL A 37 6.75 1.21 12.93
CA VAL A 37 6.31 -0.18 13.04
C VAL A 37 6.32 -0.83 11.68
N ARG A 38 6.55 -2.14 11.65
CA ARG A 38 6.41 -2.96 10.45
C ARG A 38 5.11 -3.72 10.55
N VAL A 39 4.29 -3.56 9.54
CA VAL A 39 2.98 -4.19 9.49
C VAL A 39 2.92 -5.18 8.34
N ARG A 40 2.51 -6.41 8.62
CA ARG A 40 2.16 -7.38 7.59
C ARG A 40 0.70 -7.20 7.25
N THR A 41 0.43 -6.73 6.06
CA THR A 41 -0.94 -6.51 5.58
C THR A 41 -1.65 -7.86 5.41
N VAL A 42 -2.84 -7.97 5.99
CA VAL A 42 -3.67 -9.18 5.92
C VAL A 42 -4.85 -8.97 4.98
N TYR A 43 -5.45 -7.78 5.01
CA TYR A 43 -6.58 -7.43 4.16
C TYR A 43 -6.35 -6.09 3.49
N LEU A 44 -6.77 -5.97 2.24
CA LEU A 44 -6.83 -4.73 1.49
C LEU A 44 -8.29 -4.34 1.30
N SER A 45 -8.59 -3.05 1.43
CA SER A 45 -9.91 -2.54 1.13
C SER A 45 -10.00 -2.23 -0.37
N LEU A 46 -10.95 -2.84 -1.04
CA LEU A 46 -11.19 -2.61 -2.47
C LEU A 46 -12.42 -1.72 -2.61
N ASP A 47 -12.19 -0.46 -2.92
CA ASP A 47 -13.21 0.56 -3.02
C ASP A 47 -13.24 1.18 -4.41
N PRO A 48 -14.39 1.71 -4.88
CA PRO A 48 -14.45 2.42 -6.16
C PRO A 48 -13.44 3.57 -6.27
N THR A 49 -13.08 4.20 -5.16
CA THR A 49 -12.10 5.28 -5.11
C THR A 49 -10.72 4.83 -5.58
N ASN A 50 -10.35 3.57 -5.39
CA ASN A 50 -9.06 3.04 -5.85
C ASN A 50 -8.93 3.24 -7.37
N ARG A 51 -10.00 2.98 -8.12
CA ARG A 51 -9.99 3.16 -9.58
C ARG A 51 -9.83 4.63 -9.96
N ILE A 52 -10.42 5.54 -9.20
CA ILE A 52 -10.26 6.98 -9.42
C ILE A 52 -8.80 7.39 -9.22
N TRP A 53 -8.13 6.86 -8.21
CA TRP A 53 -6.72 7.17 -7.94
C TRP A 53 -5.76 6.61 -8.99
N MET A 54 -6.19 5.63 -9.77
CA MET A 54 -5.41 5.10 -10.90
C MET A 54 -5.51 5.97 -12.15
N SER A 55 -6.51 6.85 -12.21
CA SER A 55 -6.75 7.74 -13.35
C SER A 55 -6.03 9.07 -13.13
N ASP A 56 -5.98 9.87 -14.16
CA ASP A 56 -5.44 11.24 -14.12
C ASP A 56 -6.50 12.27 -13.74
N ALA A 57 -7.66 11.82 -13.28
CA ALA A 57 -8.76 12.69 -12.91
C ALA A 57 -8.48 13.44 -11.62
N LYS A 58 -8.95 14.66 -11.51
CA LYS A 58 -8.89 15.44 -10.29
C LYS A 58 -9.89 14.88 -9.29
N GLY A 59 -9.43 14.58 -8.08
CA GLY A 59 -10.24 14.18 -6.95
C GLY A 59 -9.85 14.97 -5.71
N TYR A 60 -10.35 14.56 -4.57
CA TYR A 60 -9.96 15.15 -3.29
C TYR A 60 -8.53 14.79 -2.87
N MET A 61 -7.93 13.81 -3.54
CA MET A 61 -6.53 13.44 -3.34
C MET A 61 -5.81 13.36 -4.69
N PRO A 62 -4.50 13.64 -4.72
CA PRO A 62 -3.72 13.46 -5.95
C PRO A 62 -3.81 12.02 -6.45
N PRO A 63 -3.82 11.79 -7.76
CA PRO A 63 -3.76 10.44 -8.30
C PRO A 63 -2.43 9.77 -7.94
N VAL A 64 -2.43 8.43 -7.94
CA VAL A 64 -1.21 7.66 -7.77
C VAL A 64 -0.31 7.89 -8.98
N ALA A 65 0.96 8.18 -8.74
CA ALA A 65 1.92 8.38 -9.82
C ALA A 65 2.25 7.05 -10.51
N ILE A 66 2.52 7.10 -11.80
CA ILE A 66 3.02 5.92 -12.54
C ILE A 66 4.36 5.51 -11.94
N GLY A 67 4.52 4.24 -11.65
CA GLY A 67 5.70 3.68 -11.00
C GLY A 67 5.65 3.69 -9.47
N ALA A 68 4.65 4.31 -8.88
CA ALA A 68 4.45 4.32 -7.44
C ALA A 68 3.57 3.15 -6.98
N GLY A 69 3.70 2.80 -5.71
CA GLY A 69 2.83 1.80 -5.08
C GLY A 69 1.38 2.25 -5.08
N MET A 70 0.47 1.32 -5.35
CA MET A 70 -0.96 1.63 -5.32
C MET A 70 -1.39 1.98 -3.90
N ARG A 71 -2.27 2.96 -3.79
CA ARG A 71 -2.77 3.47 -2.52
C ARG A 71 -4.13 2.87 -2.19
N GLY A 72 -4.30 2.46 -0.94
CA GLY A 72 -5.59 1.97 -0.47
C GLY A 72 -5.57 1.67 1.03
N GLY A 73 -6.73 1.41 1.59
CA GLY A 73 -6.88 1.02 2.98
C GLY A 73 -6.49 -0.43 3.23
N GLY A 74 -6.24 -0.77 4.47
CA GLY A 74 -5.92 -2.14 4.83
C GLY A 74 -5.94 -2.38 6.33
N VAL A 75 -5.87 -3.66 6.68
CA VAL A 75 -5.73 -4.13 8.05
C VAL A 75 -4.56 -5.09 8.09
N GLY A 76 -3.72 -4.96 9.07
CA GLY A 76 -2.56 -5.82 9.21
C GLY A 76 -2.18 -6.10 10.64
N VAL A 77 -1.17 -6.95 10.80
CA VAL A 77 -0.61 -7.34 12.09
C VAL A 77 0.80 -6.78 12.20
N VAL A 78 1.08 -6.12 13.31
CA VAL A 78 2.41 -5.58 13.57
C VAL A 78 3.39 -6.73 13.79
N GLU A 79 4.42 -6.79 12.95
CA GLU A 79 5.49 -7.80 13.04
C GLU A 79 6.66 -7.32 13.87
N GLY A 80 6.97 -6.04 13.79
CA GLY A 80 8.06 -5.42 14.52
C GLY A 80 7.70 -3.99 14.88
N SER A 81 8.25 -3.51 15.99
CA SER A 81 7.94 -2.16 16.46
C SER A 81 9.14 -1.52 17.12
N ARG A 82 9.39 -0.28 16.75
CA ARG A 82 10.28 0.65 17.46
C ARG A 82 9.49 1.87 17.92
N PHE A 83 8.21 1.67 18.17
CA PHE A 83 7.31 2.67 18.71
C PHE A 83 6.67 2.14 19.98
N ILE A 84 6.79 2.88 21.09
CA ILE A 84 6.39 2.42 22.40
C ILE A 84 4.87 2.12 22.51
N GLY A 85 4.06 2.87 21.79
CA GLY A 85 2.61 2.76 21.86
C GLY A 85 2.00 1.58 21.12
N ILE A 86 2.79 0.86 20.30
CA ILE A 86 2.30 -0.24 19.47
C ILE A 86 3.27 -1.41 19.59
N ALA A 87 2.76 -2.56 20.02
CA ALA A 87 3.56 -3.76 20.22
C ALA A 87 3.40 -4.76 19.07
N PRO A 88 4.39 -5.63 18.81
CA PRO A 88 4.22 -6.76 17.88
C PRO A 88 3.02 -7.61 18.26
N GLY A 89 2.28 -8.07 17.27
CA GLY A 89 1.03 -8.81 17.45
C GLY A 89 -0.22 -7.94 17.42
N ALA A 90 -0.09 -6.62 17.52
CA ALA A 90 -1.24 -5.72 17.45
C ALA A 90 -1.87 -5.77 16.06
N VAL A 91 -3.19 -5.75 16.01
CA VAL A 91 -3.96 -5.61 14.77
C VAL A 91 -4.25 -4.14 14.54
N VAL A 92 -3.89 -3.63 13.38
CA VAL A 92 -3.99 -2.20 13.08
C VAL A 92 -4.69 -1.95 11.75
N ASN A 93 -5.39 -0.82 11.69
CA ASN A 93 -5.86 -0.26 10.44
C ASN A 93 -4.72 0.59 9.87
N THR A 94 -4.29 0.29 8.66
CA THR A 94 -3.14 0.98 8.06
C THR A 94 -3.51 2.33 7.43
N GLY A 95 -4.78 2.70 7.44
CA GLY A 95 -5.23 3.92 6.77
C GLY A 95 -5.02 3.84 5.26
N LEU A 96 -4.66 4.96 4.65
CA LEU A 96 -4.32 5.00 3.23
C LEU A 96 -2.82 4.71 3.07
N ALA A 97 -2.50 3.43 3.02
CA ALA A 97 -1.13 2.96 2.87
C ALA A 97 -0.90 2.39 1.47
N THR A 98 0.31 1.92 1.21
CA THR A 98 0.68 1.27 -0.05
C THR A 98 0.30 -0.21 -0.01
N TRP A 99 -0.31 -0.67 -1.10
CA TRP A 99 -0.63 -2.10 -1.29
C TRP A 99 0.61 -2.94 -1.52
#